data_09100630d7d6bde1a9a5c7755e7cb0dc
#
_entry.id   09100630d7d6bde1a9a5c7755e7cb0dc
#
_cell.length_a   1.000
_cell.length_b   1.000
_cell.length_c   1.000
_cell.angle_alpha   90.00
_cell.angle_beta   90.00
_cell.angle_gamma   90.00
#
_symmetry.space_group_name_H-M   'P 1'
#
loop_
_entity.id
_entity.type
_entity.pdbx_description
1 polymer ?
#
loop_
_entity_poly.entity_id
_entity_poly.type
_entity_poly.pdbx_seq_one_letter_code
_entity_poly.pdbx_strand_id
1 'polypeptide(L)'
;MRTAEQLRYLILAAQREGNRQLTAMLSEIGVTPAQSEALRIIADHGPLALRELGDMLVCDTGTSPSRIVDRLVAADLVERTTSEHDRRQVRLRLTTRGRDTALRVVEIENQLYDLLDQASEGTDIGALIRFLHGFTRRSPAGLALANRRAAEEGQTT
;
A
#
# COMPACT_ATOMS: atom_id res chain seq x y z
N MET A 1 -16.06 16.60 25.07
CA MET A 1 -15.62 15.39 24.29
C MET A 1 -14.58 14.67 25.12
N ARG A 2 -14.72 13.35 25.30
CA ARG A 2 -13.70 12.54 25.99
C ARG A 2 -12.43 12.46 25.13
N THR A 3 -11.25 12.36 25.76
CA THR A 3 -9.96 12.23 25.05
C THR A 3 -9.96 11.09 24.03
N ALA A 4 -10.50 9.91 24.40
CA ALA A 4 -10.60 8.76 23.50
C ALA A 4 -11.54 9.01 22.29
N GLU A 5 -12.61 9.79 22.49
CA GLU A 5 -13.52 10.18 21.42
C GLU A 5 -12.84 11.15 20.44
N GLN A 6 -12.13 12.15 20.95
CA GLN A 6 -11.35 13.08 20.15
C GLN A 6 -10.28 12.33 19.33
N LEU A 7 -9.52 11.42 19.98
CA LEU A 7 -8.51 10.61 19.31
C LEU A 7 -9.11 9.78 18.17
N ARG A 8 -10.26 9.13 18.40
CA ARG A 8 -10.96 8.36 17.38
C ARG A 8 -11.31 9.22 16.16
N TYR A 9 -11.84 10.43 16.37
CA TYR A 9 -12.20 11.32 15.27
C TYR A 9 -10.97 11.88 14.54
N LEU A 10 -9.88 12.15 15.25
CA LEU A 10 -8.62 12.62 14.65
C LEU A 10 -7.99 11.53 13.77
N ILE A 11 -7.97 10.27 14.22
CA ILE A 11 -7.50 9.14 13.39
C ILE A 11 -8.33 9.04 12.12
N LEU A 12 -9.67 9.12 12.22
CA LEU A 12 -10.55 9.06 11.06
C LEU A 12 -10.34 10.26 10.11
N ALA A 13 -10.15 11.46 10.65
CA ALA A 13 -9.90 12.66 9.88
C ALA A 13 -8.54 12.58 9.14
N ALA A 14 -7.50 12.14 9.83
CA ALA A 14 -6.16 11.97 9.27
C ALA A 14 -6.16 10.93 8.12
N GLN A 15 -6.83 9.79 8.32
CA GLN A 15 -7.00 8.77 7.27
C GLN A 15 -7.70 9.34 6.03
N ARG A 16 -8.81 10.07 6.22
CA ARG A 16 -9.58 10.65 5.11
C ARG A 16 -8.77 11.70 4.37
N GLU A 17 -8.08 12.57 5.10
CA GLU A 17 -7.28 13.63 4.48
C GLU A 17 -6.07 13.07 3.73
N GLY A 18 -5.33 12.12 4.32
CA GLY A 18 -4.22 11.46 3.65
C GLY A 18 -4.68 10.75 2.37
N ASN A 19 -5.80 10.03 2.42
CA ASN A 19 -6.35 9.36 1.23
C ASN A 19 -6.84 10.35 0.17
N ARG A 20 -7.41 11.50 0.57
CA ARG A 20 -7.83 12.57 -0.36
C ARG A 20 -6.63 13.18 -1.08
N GLN A 21 -5.57 13.49 -0.35
CA GLN A 21 -4.33 14.05 -0.90
C GLN A 21 -3.68 13.07 -1.87
N LEU A 22 -3.47 11.82 -1.44
CA LEU A 22 -2.88 10.79 -2.28
C LEU A 22 -3.70 10.55 -3.55
N THR A 23 -5.04 10.51 -3.45
CA THR A 23 -5.93 10.36 -4.61
C THR A 23 -5.75 11.51 -5.60
N ALA A 24 -5.67 12.75 -5.11
CA ALA A 24 -5.48 13.91 -5.97
C ALA A 24 -4.13 13.86 -6.71
N MET A 25 -3.05 13.51 -6.00
CA MET A 25 -1.71 13.40 -6.58
C MET A 25 -1.61 12.26 -7.60
N LEU A 26 -2.17 11.09 -7.30
CA LEU A 26 -2.15 9.92 -8.19
C LEU A 26 -3.04 10.10 -9.43
N SER A 27 -4.00 11.03 -9.41
CA SER A 27 -4.90 11.28 -10.55
C SER A 27 -4.15 11.69 -11.82
N GLU A 28 -2.99 12.33 -11.70
CA GLU A 28 -2.13 12.73 -12.81
C GLU A 28 -1.60 11.53 -13.62
N ILE A 29 -1.45 10.37 -12.97
CA ILE A 29 -0.99 9.14 -13.61
C ILE A 29 -2.10 8.10 -13.79
N GLY A 30 -3.35 8.47 -13.47
CA GLY A 30 -4.53 7.62 -13.66
C GLY A 30 -4.60 6.39 -12.75
N VAL A 31 -3.98 6.45 -11.56
CA VAL A 31 -3.88 5.34 -10.61
C VAL A 31 -4.64 5.69 -9.32
N THR A 32 -5.37 4.75 -8.75
CA THR A 32 -6.02 4.91 -7.45
C THR A 32 -5.07 4.53 -6.30
N PRO A 33 -5.32 4.98 -5.04
CA PRO A 33 -4.50 4.57 -3.89
C PRO A 33 -4.36 3.05 -3.73
N ALA A 34 -5.43 2.28 -3.92
CA ALA A 34 -5.35 0.81 -3.85
C ALA A 34 -4.52 0.20 -5.00
N GLN A 35 -4.58 0.80 -6.18
CA GLN A 35 -3.74 0.38 -7.32
C GLN A 35 -2.27 0.77 -7.11
N SER A 36 -1.99 1.95 -6.55
CA SER A 36 -0.62 2.36 -6.23
C SER A 36 0.01 1.43 -5.20
N GLU A 37 -0.71 1.08 -4.15
CA GLU A 37 -0.24 0.12 -3.15
C GLU A 37 0.06 -1.26 -3.76
N ALA A 38 -0.84 -1.78 -4.61
CA ALA A 38 -0.62 -3.05 -5.29
C ALA A 38 0.59 -3.00 -6.24
N LEU A 39 0.77 -1.91 -7.00
CA LEU A 39 1.95 -1.72 -7.86
C LEU A 39 3.25 -1.71 -7.05
N ARG A 40 3.26 -1.02 -5.90
CA ARG A 40 4.41 -1.00 -4.99
C ARG A 40 4.75 -2.38 -4.47
N ILE A 41 3.77 -3.12 -3.96
CA ILE A 41 3.97 -4.48 -3.44
C ILE A 41 4.51 -5.40 -4.54
N ILE A 42 3.96 -5.32 -5.78
CA ILE A 42 4.44 -6.14 -6.89
C ILE A 42 5.84 -5.70 -7.35
N ALA A 43 6.17 -4.40 -7.28
CA ALA A 43 7.51 -3.90 -7.60
C ALA A 43 8.55 -4.42 -6.61
N ASP A 44 8.22 -4.38 -5.32
CA ASP A 44 9.16 -4.69 -4.25
C ASP A 44 9.32 -6.21 -4.03
N HIS A 45 8.25 -7.00 -4.26
CA HIS A 45 8.20 -8.42 -3.89
C HIS A 45 7.87 -9.38 -5.05
N GLY A 46 7.62 -8.87 -6.24
CA GLY A 46 7.22 -9.71 -7.37
C GLY A 46 8.36 -10.54 -7.98
N PRO A 47 8.03 -11.62 -8.67
CA PRO A 47 6.68 -12.10 -8.98
C PRO A 47 6.00 -12.80 -7.79
N LEU A 48 4.73 -12.51 -7.51
CA LEU A 48 3.98 -13.03 -6.36
C LEU A 48 2.57 -13.51 -6.75
N ALA A 49 1.99 -14.39 -5.93
CA ALA A 49 0.63 -14.85 -6.13
C ALA A 49 -0.40 -13.80 -5.68
N LEU A 50 -1.62 -13.88 -6.21
CA LEU A 50 -2.72 -12.98 -5.81
C LEU A 50 -3.00 -13.01 -4.31
N ARG A 51 -2.87 -14.18 -3.67
CA ARG A 51 -3.05 -14.31 -2.23
C ARG A 51 -1.97 -13.55 -1.46
N GLU A 52 -0.71 -13.72 -1.86
CA GLU A 52 0.44 -13.03 -1.24
C GLU A 52 0.27 -11.50 -1.34
N LEU A 53 -0.19 -11.00 -2.50
CA LEU A 53 -0.54 -9.58 -2.65
C LEU A 53 -1.66 -9.18 -1.67
N GLY A 54 -2.73 -9.96 -1.59
CA GLY A 54 -3.86 -9.68 -0.69
C GLY A 54 -3.46 -9.65 0.79
N ASP A 55 -2.53 -10.53 1.19
CA ASP A 55 -2.03 -10.61 2.57
C ASP A 55 -1.15 -9.40 2.97
N MET A 56 -0.72 -8.57 2.00
CA MET A 56 0.10 -7.37 2.21
C MET A 56 -0.64 -6.05 1.95
N LEU A 57 -1.84 -6.07 1.36
CA LEU A 57 -2.62 -4.86 1.10
C LEU A 57 -3.22 -4.32 2.39
N VAL A 58 -2.86 -3.09 2.75
CA VAL A 58 -3.38 -2.36 3.91
C VAL A 58 -4.63 -1.57 3.56
N CYS A 59 -4.67 -1.05 2.33
CA CYS A 59 -5.75 -0.18 1.86
C CYS A 59 -7.04 -0.98 1.66
N ASP A 60 -7.99 -0.83 2.58
CA ASP A 60 -9.34 -1.37 2.43
C ASP A 60 -10.23 -0.35 1.71
N THR A 61 -10.48 -0.60 0.44
CA THR A 61 -11.40 0.20 -0.39
C THR A 61 -12.74 -0.48 -0.62
N GLY A 62 -13.00 -1.61 0.07
CA GLY A 62 -14.14 -2.48 -0.24
C GLY A 62 -14.01 -3.19 -1.60
N THR A 63 -12.86 -3.05 -2.25
CA THR A 63 -12.55 -3.70 -3.53
C THR A 63 -11.64 -4.90 -3.28
N SER A 64 -12.04 -6.08 -3.76
CA SER A 64 -11.22 -7.29 -3.60
C SER A 64 -9.87 -7.17 -4.34
N PRO A 65 -8.79 -7.82 -3.84
CA PRO A 65 -7.49 -7.83 -4.50
C PRO A 65 -7.57 -8.27 -5.96
N SER A 66 -8.43 -9.23 -6.30
CA SER A 66 -8.62 -9.67 -7.68
C SER A 66 -9.12 -8.56 -8.60
N ARG A 67 -10.07 -7.73 -8.15
CA ARG A 67 -10.56 -6.59 -8.94
C ARG A 67 -9.53 -5.49 -9.11
N ILE A 68 -8.68 -5.27 -8.11
CA ILE A 68 -7.54 -4.33 -8.22
C ILE A 68 -6.60 -4.83 -9.32
N VAL A 69 -6.22 -6.10 -9.25
CA VAL A 69 -5.34 -6.73 -10.25
C VAL A 69 -5.98 -6.74 -11.64
N ASP A 70 -7.28 -7.07 -11.78
CA ASP A 70 -7.98 -7.05 -13.08
C ASP A 70 -7.89 -5.67 -13.75
N ARG A 71 -8.05 -4.59 -12.97
CA ARG A 71 -7.91 -3.23 -13.48
C ARG A 71 -6.48 -2.89 -13.87
N LEU A 72 -5.49 -3.35 -13.11
CA LEU A 72 -4.07 -3.16 -13.42
C LEU A 72 -3.67 -3.93 -14.69
N VAL A 73 -4.19 -5.13 -14.89
CA VAL A 73 -3.99 -5.92 -16.12
C VAL A 73 -4.66 -5.25 -17.31
N ALA A 74 -5.89 -4.77 -17.15
CA ALA A 74 -6.61 -4.05 -18.22
C ALA A 74 -5.91 -2.74 -18.61
N ALA A 75 -5.17 -2.10 -17.68
CA ALA A 75 -4.36 -0.91 -17.92
C ALA A 75 -2.93 -1.22 -18.45
N ASP A 76 -2.61 -2.48 -18.69
CA ASP A 76 -1.27 -2.94 -19.10
C ASP A 76 -0.15 -2.55 -18.12
N LEU A 77 -0.46 -2.55 -16.81
CA LEU A 77 0.50 -2.28 -15.75
C LEU A 77 1.01 -3.56 -15.07
N VAL A 78 0.18 -4.61 -15.06
CA VAL A 78 0.48 -5.92 -14.48
C VAL A 78 0.17 -7.00 -15.50
N GLU A 79 1.00 -8.01 -15.56
CA GLU A 79 0.75 -9.25 -16.32
C GLU A 79 0.63 -10.45 -15.39
N ARG A 80 -0.15 -11.45 -15.84
CA ARG A 80 -0.24 -12.76 -15.19
C ARG A 80 0.65 -13.73 -15.94
N THR A 81 1.64 -14.29 -15.26
CA THR A 81 2.54 -15.29 -15.81
C THR A 81 2.32 -16.62 -15.10
N THR A 82 2.53 -17.72 -15.81
CA THR A 82 2.58 -19.04 -15.18
C THR A 82 3.97 -19.28 -14.59
N SER A 83 4.04 -19.89 -13.41
CA SER A 83 5.34 -20.27 -12.84
C SER A 83 6.05 -21.31 -13.74
N GLU A 84 7.34 -21.15 -13.93
CA GLU A 84 8.15 -22.12 -14.68
C GLU A 84 8.20 -23.50 -14.00
N HIS A 85 8.07 -23.52 -12.67
CA HIS A 85 8.13 -24.73 -11.86
C HIS A 85 6.76 -25.39 -11.64
N ASP A 86 5.66 -24.61 -11.71
CA ASP A 86 4.30 -25.13 -11.59
C ASP A 86 3.34 -24.31 -12.46
N ARG A 87 2.97 -24.87 -13.59
CA ARG A 87 2.05 -24.25 -14.56
C ARG A 87 0.66 -23.96 -14.00
N ARG A 88 0.34 -24.44 -12.80
CA ARG A 88 -0.93 -24.18 -12.10
C ARG A 88 -0.88 -22.91 -11.27
N GLN A 89 0.33 -22.38 -11.00
CA GLN A 89 0.50 -21.18 -10.20
C GLN A 89 0.60 -19.95 -11.10
N VAL A 90 -0.39 -19.07 -11.00
CA VAL A 90 -0.37 -17.76 -11.63
C VAL A 90 0.40 -16.78 -10.74
N ARG A 91 1.37 -16.10 -11.32
CA ARG A 91 2.18 -15.06 -10.67
C ARG A 91 1.90 -13.71 -11.31
N LEU A 92 1.92 -12.68 -10.50
CA LEU A 92 1.76 -11.29 -10.89
C LEU A 92 3.13 -10.65 -11.07
N ARG A 93 3.33 -9.99 -12.21
CA ARG A 93 4.53 -9.21 -12.54
C ARG A 93 4.15 -7.85 -13.06
N LEU A 94 5.03 -6.86 -12.86
CA LEU A 94 4.90 -5.59 -13.57
C LEU A 94 5.31 -5.75 -15.04
N THR A 95 4.54 -5.14 -15.93
CA THR A 95 4.97 -4.88 -17.30
C THR A 95 6.06 -3.80 -17.31
N THR A 96 6.64 -3.47 -18.48
CA THR A 96 7.55 -2.32 -18.59
C THR A 96 6.83 -1.03 -18.18
N ARG A 97 5.62 -0.81 -18.69
CA ARG A 97 4.79 0.33 -18.33
C ARG A 97 4.43 0.34 -16.84
N GLY A 98 4.18 -0.84 -16.26
CA GLY A 98 3.92 -0.99 -14.82
C GLY A 98 5.12 -0.57 -13.97
N ARG A 99 6.34 -0.92 -14.38
CA ARG A 99 7.58 -0.49 -13.69
C ARG A 99 7.75 1.03 -13.73
N ASP A 100 7.58 1.62 -14.90
CA ASP A 100 7.68 3.08 -15.05
C ASP A 100 6.61 3.79 -14.20
N THR A 101 5.38 3.25 -14.18
CA THR A 101 4.30 3.78 -13.34
C THR A 101 4.61 3.62 -11.85
N ALA A 102 5.16 2.48 -11.42
CA ALA A 102 5.55 2.25 -10.03
C ALA A 102 6.64 3.24 -9.55
N LEU A 103 7.60 3.59 -10.41
CA LEU A 103 8.59 4.64 -10.10
C LEU A 103 7.92 5.99 -9.89
N ARG A 104 6.95 6.35 -10.72
CA ARG A 104 6.19 7.59 -10.54
C ARG A 104 5.33 7.58 -9.27
N VAL A 105 4.78 6.43 -8.89
CA VAL A 105 4.09 6.25 -7.60
C VAL A 105 5.03 6.56 -6.45
N VAL A 106 6.28 6.04 -6.48
CA VAL A 106 7.30 6.35 -5.45
C VAL A 106 7.54 7.85 -5.31
N GLU A 107 7.69 8.56 -6.43
CA GLU A 107 7.91 10.02 -6.42
C GLU A 107 6.74 10.76 -5.77
N ILE A 108 5.51 10.35 -6.09
CA ILE A 108 4.28 10.92 -5.53
C ILE A 108 4.16 10.61 -4.03
N GLU A 109 4.42 9.37 -3.63
CA GLU A 109 4.38 8.98 -2.22
C GLU A 109 5.43 9.73 -1.39
N ASN A 110 6.63 9.95 -1.93
CA ASN A 110 7.67 10.73 -1.27
C ASN A 110 7.21 12.17 -0.99
N GLN A 111 6.51 12.82 -1.93
CA GLN A 111 5.94 14.14 -1.70
C GLN A 111 4.93 14.14 -0.54
N LEU A 112 4.10 13.08 -0.42
CA LEU A 112 3.19 12.93 0.71
C LEU A 112 3.95 12.70 2.02
N TYR A 113 5.05 11.94 1.99
CA TYR A 113 5.88 11.69 3.16
C TYR A 113 6.59 12.96 3.64
N ASP A 114 7.08 13.79 2.73
CA ASP A 114 7.66 15.10 3.05
C ASP A 114 6.64 16.02 3.77
N LEU A 115 5.37 15.99 3.34
CA LEU A 115 4.29 16.73 4.02
C LEU A 115 4.02 16.18 5.43
N LEU A 116 4.05 14.87 5.61
CA LEU A 116 3.90 14.23 6.93
C LEU A 116 5.07 14.55 7.85
N ASP A 117 6.30 14.52 7.33
CA ASP A 117 7.49 14.86 8.08
C ASP A 117 7.46 16.32 8.57
N GLN A 118 7.10 17.26 7.70
CA GLN A 118 6.91 18.66 8.08
C GLN A 118 5.82 18.84 9.15
N ALA A 119 4.68 18.16 8.98
CA ALA A 119 3.58 18.23 9.95
C ALA A 119 3.91 17.60 11.30
N SER A 120 4.90 16.72 11.34
CA SER A 120 5.32 16.01 12.57
C SER A 120 6.44 16.70 13.32
N GLU A 121 6.98 17.83 12.82
CA GLU A 121 8.03 18.57 13.49
C GLU A 121 7.68 18.93 14.95
N GLY A 122 8.57 18.62 15.87
CA GLY A 122 8.36 18.83 17.30
C GLY A 122 7.43 17.81 17.99
N THR A 123 6.96 16.80 17.27
CA THR A 123 6.11 15.72 17.82
C THR A 123 6.95 14.47 18.10
N ASP A 124 6.71 13.77 19.24
CA ASP A 124 7.27 12.41 19.42
C ASP A 124 6.55 11.40 18.52
N ILE A 125 7.00 11.40 17.25
CA ILE A 125 6.42 10.51 16.22
C ILE A 125 6.64 9.04 16.56
N GLY A 126 7.72 8.71 17.27
CA GLY A 126 7.98 7.36 17.74
C GLY A 126 6.92 6.87 18.74
N ALA A 127 6.47 7.72 19.66
CA ALA A 127 5.37 7.40 20.58
C ALA A 127 4.06 7.19 19.82
N LEU A 128 3.77 8.03 18.82
CA LEU A 128 2.57 7.90 17.98
C LEU A 128 2.58 6.59 17.19
N ILE A 129 3.69 6.25 16.56
CA ILE A 129 3.86 4.98 15.81
C ILE A 129 3.66 3.78 16.74
N ARG A 130 4.28 3.78 17.93
CA ARG A 130 4.11 2.69 18.90
C ARG A 130 2.66 2.53 19.33
N PHE A 131 1.95 3.64 19.58
CA PHE A 131 0.53 3.62 19.93
C PHE A 131 -0.32 3.01 18.81
N LEU A 132 -0.20 3.53 17.58
CA LEU A 132 -0.97 3.07 16.42
C LEU A 132 -0.67 1.60 16.12
N HIS A 133 0.60 1.19 16.17
CA HIS A 133 1.00 -0.20 15.99
C HIS A 133 0.39 -1.13 17.04
N GLY A 134 0.42 -0.73 18.34
CA GLY A 134 -0.22 -1.49 19.41
C GLY A 134 -1.74 -1.61 19.23
N PHE A 135 -2.39 -0.54 18.77
CA PHE A 135 -3.82 -0.49 18.53
C PHE A 135 -4.27 -1.36 17.35
N THR A 136 -3.48 -1.38 16.27
CA THR A 136 -3.85 -2.07 15.01
C THR A 136 -3.33 -3.50 14.88
N ARG A 137 -2.37 -3.93 15.68
CA ARG A 137 -1.60 -5.19 15.53
C ARG A 137 -2.41 -6.48 15.32
N ARG A 138 -3.68 -6.50 15.76
CA ARG A 138 -4.60 -7.65 15.61
C ARG A 138 -5.68 -7.42 14.56
N SER A 139 -5.68 -6.26 13.92
CA SER A 139 -6.62 -5.97 12.84
C SER A 139 -6.10 -6.55 11.51
N PRO A 140 -6.99 -6.80 10.53
CA PRO A 140 -6.55 -7.23 9.19
C PRO A 140 -5.50 -6.30 8.57
N ALA A 141 -5.70 -4.98 8.64
CA ALA A 141 -4.76 -4.00 8.12
C ALA A 141 -3.41 -4.01 8.87
N GLY A 142 -3.42 -4.19 10.20
CA GLY A 142 -2.18 -4.30 10.98
C GLY A 142 -1.40 -5.58 10.67
N LEU A 143 -2.10 -6.69 10.40
CA LEU A 143 -1.46 -7.94 9.95
C LEU A 143 -0.88 -7.79 8.54
N ALA A 144 -1.59 -7.14 7.61
CA ALA A 144 -1.09 -6.86 6.27
C ALA A 144 0.19 -6.00 6.31
N LEU A 145 0.21 -4.96 7.14
CA LEU A 145 1.40 -4.14 7.35
C LEU A 145 2.57 -4.95 7.94
N ALA A 146 2.30 -5.84 8.89
CA ALA A 146 3.32 -6.72 9.46
C ALA A 146 3.90 -7.70 8.42
N ASN A 147 3.06 -8.29 7.57
CA ASN A 147 3.48 -9.17 6.48
C ASN A 147 4.37 -8.43 5.47
N ARG A 148 4.00 -7.21 5.10
CA ARG A 148 4.78 -6.37 4.20
C ARG A 148 6.18 -6.09 4.78
N ARG A 149 6.28 -5.68 6.03
CA ARG A 149 7.57 -5.43 6.70
C ARG A 149 8.44 -6.67 6.79
N ALA A 150 7.85 -7.83 7.13
CA ALA A 150 8.58 -9.10 7.18
C ALA A 150 9.14 -9.51 5.81
N ALA A 151 8.41 -9.23 4.72
CA ALA A 151 8.88 -9.47 3.36
C ALA A 151 10.05 -8.55 2.98
N GLU A 152 10.05 -7.28 3.42
CA GLU A 152 11.16 -6.33 3.23
C GLU A 152 12.44 -6.80 3.97
N GLU A 153 12.30 -7.24 5.23
CA GLU A 153 13.43 -7.75 6.04
C GLU A 153 14.04 -9.03 5.46
N GLY A 154 13.22 -9.93 4.89
CA GLY A 154 13.67 -11.18 4.27
C GLY A 154 14.46 -11.01 2.98
N GLN A 155 14.37 -9.85 2.31
CA GLN A 155 15.13 -9.55 1.08
C GLN A 155 16.50 -8.92 1.36
N THR A 156 16.76 -8.47 2.57
CA THR A 156 18.00 -7.78 2.94
C THR A 156 19.09 -8.77 3.43
N THR A 157 18.81 -10.09 3.50
CA THR A 157 19.72 -11.15 3.93
C THR A 157 20.19 -11.99 2.77
#